data_1fc2164c925f5a58e6a44d84d126dce9
#
_entry.id   1fc2164c925f5a58e6a44d84d126dce9
#
_cell.length_a   1.000
_cell.length_b   1.000
_cell.length_c   1.000
_cell.angle_alpha   90.00
_cell.angle_beta   90.00
_cell.angle_gamma   90.00
#
_symmetry.space_group_name_H-M   'P 1'
#
loop_
_entity.id
_entity.type
_entity.pdbx_description
1 polymer ?
#
loop_
_entity_poly.entity_id
_entity_poly.type
_entity_poly.pdbx_seq_one_letter_code
_entity_poly.pdbx_strand_id
1 'polypeptide(L)'
;MIDEFTDENGATALAPGSQKDLRYPDKNDDFFGKCIGLTGKPGDVVLFFGAAWHCAMPNQSEAGRIGILVEFLPKFVTPIEDLLKDLDENFLKGTTPEMQQLLGMKYPWPSTPPHPPIQ
;
A
#
# COMPACT_ATOMS: atom_id res chain seq x y z
N MET A 1 0.38 -7.84 -8.89
CA MET A 1 1.77 -8.35 -8.88
C MET A 1 2.35 -8.17 -10.27
N ILE A 2 3.57 -7.68 -10.38
CA ILE A 2 4.28 -7.61 -11.68
C ILE A 2 4.99 -8.93 -11.90
N ASP A 3 5.72 -9.41 -10.91
CA ASP A 3 6.35 -10.72 -10.90
C ASP A 3 5.53 -11.72 -10.08
N GLU A 4 5.88 -13.00 -10.18
CA GLU A 4 5.34 -14.03 -9.31
C GLU A 4 5.80 -13.79 -7.86
N PHE A 5 4.88 -13.90 -6.92
CA PHE A 5 5.17 -13.82 -5.49
C PHE A 5 5.12 -15.21 -4.86
N THR A 6 6.21 -15.60 -4.25
CA THR A 6 6.37 -16.89 -3.54
C THR A 6 6.91 -16.64 -2.13
N ASP A 7 6.77 -17.64 -1.26
CA ASP A 7 7.37 -17.55 0.08
C ASP A 7 8.90 -17.43 -0.01
N GLU A 8 9.53 -18.08 -0.99
CA GLU A 8 10.97 -18.04 -1.19
C GLU A 8 11.47 -16.65 -1.62
N ASN A 9 10.73 -15.95 -2.51
CA ASN A 9 11.13 -14.62 -2.98
C ASN A 9 10.59 -13.47 -2.12
N GLY A 10 10.13 -13.77 -0.91
CA GLY A 10 9.76 -12.78 0.08
C GLY A 10 8.38 -12.17 -0.14
N ALA A 11 7.38 -12.99 -0.50
CA ALA A 11 5.99 -12.55 -0.50
C ALA A 11 5.63 -11.90 0.85
N THR A 12 4.81 -10.86 0.80
CA THR A 12 4.33 -10.18 2.01
C THR A 12 3.60 -11.17 2.90
N ALA A 13 3.96 -11.23 4.17
CA ALA A 13 3.22 -12.01 5.17
C ALA A 13 2.10 -11.15 5.77
N LEU A 14 0.94 -11.75 5.95
CA LEU A 14 -0.25 -11.10 6.51
C LEU A 14 -0.91 -12.03 7.52
N ALA A 15 -1.31 -11.51 8.69
CA ALA A 15 -2.06 -12.24 9.71
C ALA A 15 -3.57 -11.98 9.53
N PRO A 16 -4.33 -12.90 8.94
CA PRO A 16 -5.77 -12.71 8.72
C PRO A 16 -6.52 -12.53 10.03
N GLY A 17 -7.41 -11.53 10.06
CA GLY A 17 -8.23 -11.23 11.25
C GLY A 17 -7.63 -10.23 12.22
N SER A 18 -6.33 -9.95 12.14
CA SER A 18 -5.62 -9.03 13.05
C SER A 18 -6.10 -7.57 12.97
N GLN A 19 -6.70 -7.17 11.85
CA GLN A 19 -7.29 -5.83 11.71
C GLN A 19 -8.38 -5.53 12.73
N LYS A 20 -8.91 -6.54 13.41
CA LYS A 20 -9.92 -6.39 14.48
C LYS A 20 -9.34 -5.90 15.80
N ASP A 21 -8.05 -6.11 15.99
CA ASP A 21 -7.37 -5.78 17.26
C ASP A 21 -7.09 -4.27 17.40
N LEU A 22 -7.10 -3.51 16.31
CA LEU A 22 -6.91 -2.06 16.24
C LEU A 22 -5.67 -1.56 17.02
N ARG A 23 -4.62 -2.37 17.07
CA ARG A 23 -3.33 -2.09 17.70
C ARG A 23 -2.18 -2.69 16.91
N TYR A 24 -0.99 -2.26 17.17
CA TYR A 24 0.21 -2.93 16.65
C TYR A 24 0.46 -4.26 17.39
N PRO A 25 1.07 -5.26 16.72
CA PRO A 25 1.50 -6.49 17.37
C PRO A 25 2.57 -6.18 18.43
N ASP A 26 2.55 -6.92 19.52
CA ASP A 26 3.59 -6.87 20.56
C ASP A 26 4.35 -8.21 20.63
N LYS A 27 5.35 -8.27 21.51
CA LYS A 27 6.22 -9.44 21.67
C LYS A 27 5.51 -10.74 22.11
N ASN A 28 4.28 -10.63 22.63
CA ASN A 28 3.50 -11.78 23.08
C ASN A 28 2.56 -12.28 21.97
N ASP A 29 2.43 -11.53 20.88
CA ASP A 29 1.63 -11.93 19.75
C ASP A 29 2.42 -12.94 18.87
N ASP A 30 1.81 -14.07 18.58
CA ASP A 30 2.35 -15.03 17.64
C ASP A 30 1.99 -14.61 16.20
N PHE A 31 2.66 -13.55 15.70
CA PHE A 31 2.45 -13.08 14.35
C PHE A 31 2.81 -14.15 13.30
N PHE A 32 4.00 -14.73 13.43
CA PHE A 32 4.50 -15.67 12.43
C PHE A 32 3.74 -17.00 12.43
N GLY A 33 3.20 -17.44 13.57
CA GLY A 33 2.34 -18.63 13.61
C GLY A 33 0.94 -18.39 13.01
N LYS A 34 0.53 -17.14 12.87
CA LYS A 34 -0.79 -16.76 12.33
C LYS A 34 -0.75 -16.22 10.90
N CYS A 35 0.42 -15.83 10.42
CA CYS A 35 0.53 -15.20 9.11
C CYS A 35 0.51 -16.23 7.97
N ILE A 36 0.08 -15.74 6.82
CA ILE A 36 0.16 -16.45 5.53
C ILE A 36 0.94 -15.60 4.55
N GLY A 37 1.68 -16.24 3.63
CA GLY A 37 2.29 -15.55 2.50
C GLY A 37 1.24 -15.14 1.48
N LEU A 38 1.29 -13.88 1.04
CA LEU A 38 0.43 -13.38 -0.04
C LEU A 38 1.07 -13.76 -1.39
N THR A 39 1.04 -15.05 -1.70
CA THR A 39 1.61 -15.60 -2.94
C THR A 39 0.67 -15.41 -4.11
N GLY A 40 1.21 -15.35 -5.34
CA GLY A 40 0.40 -15.20 -6.56
C GLY A 40 1.24 -15.01 -7.80
N LYS A 41 0.59 -15.04 -8.96
CA LYS A 41 1.20 -14.92 -10.28
C LYS A 41 1.20 -13.49 -10.80
N PRO A 42 2.00 -13.17 -11.83
CA PRO A 42 1.89 -11.90 -12.54
C PRO A 42 0.45 -11.62 -12.97
N GLY A 43 -0.05 -10.43 -12.69
CA GLY A 43 -1.43 -10.01 -12.92
C GLY A 43 -2.38 -10.22 -11.73
N ASP A 44 -2.03 -11.05 -10.76
CA ASP A 44 -2.86 -11.21 -9.56
C ASP A 44 -2.87 -9.93 -8.71
N VAL A 45 -4.01 -9.70 -8.07
CA VAL A 45 -4.23 -8.57 -7.18
C VAL A 45 -4.67 -9.09 -5.81
N VAL A 46 -4.02 -8.63 -4.76
CA VAL A 46 -4.43 -8.89 -3.38
C VAL A 46 -4.96 -7.60 -2.79
N LEU A 47 -6.16 -7.64 -2.25
CA LEU A 47 -6.76 -6.53 -1.51
C LEU A 47 -6.86 -6.91 -0.03
N PHE A 48 -6.30 -6.10 0.83
CA PHE A 48 -6.41 -6.29 2.27
C PHE A 48 -6.58 -4.96 3.01
N PHE A 49 -7.07 -5.02 4.22
CA PHE A 49 -7.24 -3.84 5.06
C PHE A 49 -5.90 -3.42 5.67
N GLY A 50 -5.49 -2.17 5.49
CA GLY A 50 -4.18 -1.69 5.91
C GLY A 50 -3.86 -1.83 7.40
N ALA A 51 -4.89 -1.93 8.27
CA ALA A 51 -4.71 -2.21 9.68
C ALA A 51 -4.45 -3.71 10.00
N ALA A 52 -4.54 -4.61 9.03
CA ALA A 52 -4.12 -6.00 9.25
C ALA A 52 -2.61 -6.05 9.46
N TRP A 53 -2.17 -6.83 10.42
CA TRP A 53 -0.74 -6.99 10.69
C TRP A 53 -0.09 -7.67 9.49
N HIS A 54 0.92 -7.04 8.94
CA HIS A 54 1.64 -7.54 7.78
C HIS A 54 3.09 -7.06 7.81
N CYS A 55 3.97 -7.80 7.15
CA CYS A 55 5.36 -7.41 6.99
C CYS A 55 5.94 -7.92 5.67
N ALA A 56 7.02 -7.30 5.23
CA ALA A 56 7.87 -7.86 4.19
C ALA A 56 8.64 -9.07 4.73
N MET A 57 8.70 -10.13 3.95
CA MET A 57 9.53 -11.29 4.26
C MET A 57 10.87 -11.22 3.52
N PRO A 58 11.92 -11.85 4.05
CA PRO A 58 13.21 -11.91 3.38
C PRO A 58 13.07 -12.59 2.00
N ASN A 59 13.70 -12.02 0.99
CA ASN A 59 13.89 -12.69 -0.28
C ASN A 59 15.11 -13.60 -0.18
N GLN A 60 14.90 -14.89 -0.30
CA GLN A 60 15.92 -15.94 -0.25
C GLN A 60 16.29 -16.44 -1.65
N SER A 61 15.64 -15.93 -2.70
CA SER A 61 15.95 -16.25 -4.09
C SER A 61 17.08 -15.39 -4.65
N GLU A 62 17.67 -15.85 -5.76
CA GLU A 62 18.73 -15.11 -6.47
C GLU A 62 18.23 -13.88 -7.25
N ALA A 63 16.91 -13.75 -7.45
CA ALA A 63 16.31 -12.71 -8.27
C ALA A 63 15.54 -11.68 -7.44
N GLY A 64 15.48 -10.43 -7.94
CA GLY A 64 14.59 -9.41 -7.41
C GLY A 64 13.13 -9.71 -7.77
N ARG A 65 12.20 -9.14 -7.03
CA ARG A 65 10.75 -9.26 -7.22
C ARG A 65 10.12 -7.87 -7.25
N ILE A 66 9.27 -7.62 -8.22
CA ILE A 66 8.58 -6.34 -8.39
C ILE A 66 7.08 -6.51 -8.13
N GLY A 67 6.54 -5.67 -7.27
CA GLY A 67 5.10 -5.52 -7.04
C GLY A 67 4.71 -4.06 -7.00
N ILE A 68 3.45 -3.79 -7.32
CA ILE A 68 2.88 -2.45 -7.15
C ILE A 68 2.04 -2.48 -5.88
N LEU A 69 2.33 -1.58 -4.96
CA LEU A 69 1.52 -1.32 -3.78
C LEU A 69 0.70 -0.06 -4.04
N VAL A 70 -0.61 -0.18 -3.85
CA VAL A 70 -1.54 0.95 -4.00
C VAL A 70 -2.35 1.06 -2.73
N GLU A 71 -2.40 2.24 -2.16
CA GLU A 71 -3.19 2.55 -0.98
C GLU A 71 -4.41 3.38 -1.38
N PHE A 72 -5.60 2.92 -0.98
CA PHE A 72 -6.84 3.66 -1.17
C PHE A 72 -7.27 4.28 0.15
N LEU A 73 -7.39 5.60 0.14
CA LEU A 73 -7.79 6.38 1.31
C LEU A 73 -9.20 6.96 1.13
N PRO A 74 -9.99 7.10 2.20
CA PRO A 74 -11.20 7.90 2.18
C PRO A 74 -10.88 9.35 1.79
N LYS A 75 -11.76 10.01 1.05
CA LYS A 75 -11.56 11.38 0.56
C LYS A 75 -11.26 12.44 1.63
N PHE A 76 -11.57 12.15 2.90
CA PHE A 76 -11.30 13.06 4.03
C PHE A 76 -9.93 12.82 4.67
N VAL A 77 -9.20 11.81 4.20
CA VAL A 77 -7.83 11.53 4.63
C VAL A 77 -6.88 12.07 3.57
N THR A 78 -6.01 12.98 3.96
CA THR A 78 -4.97 13.50 3.06
C THR A 78 -3.88 12.45 2.90
N PRO A 79 -3.49 12.09 1.67
CA PRO A 79 -2.33 11.23 1.43
C PRO A 79 -1.06 11.82 2.07
N ILE A 80 -0.10 10.97 2.39
CA ILE A 80 1.19 11.41 2.96
C ILE A 80 1.99 12.22 1.94
N GLU A 81 1.86 11.87 0.66
CA GLU A 81 2.58 12.51 -0.45
C GLU A 81 1.61 13.12 -1.46
N ASP A 82 2.03 14.22 -2.09
CA ASP A 82 1.33 14.81 -3.24
C ASP A 82 1.67 14.01 -4.50
N LEU A 83 0.84 13.01 -4.79
CA LEU A 83 1.03 12.13 -5.95
C LEU A 83 0.85 12.83 -7.30
N LEU A 84 0.24 14.01 -7.33
CA LEU A 84 -0.02 14.74 -8.58
C LEU A 84 1.15 15.63 -8.98
N LYS A 85 1.98 16.04 -8.03
CA LYS A 85 3.03 17.04 -8.19
C LYS A 85 4.00 16.74 -9.33
N ASP A 86 4.36 15.47 -9.49
CA ASP A 86 5.38 15.04 -10.44
C ASP A 86 4.80 14.29 -11.66
N LEU A 87 3.47 14.28 -11.82
CA LEU A 87 2.83 13.66 -12.96
C LEU A 87 2.78 14.61 -14.16
N ASP A 88 3.03 14.06 -15.33
CA ASP A 88 2.95 14.79 -16.60
C ASP A 88 1.51 15.27 -16.89
N GLU A 89 1.36 16.54 -17.26
CA GLU A 89 0.05 17.14 -17.52
C GLU A 89 -0.69 16.45 -18.68
N ASN A 90 0.00 15.96 -19.71
CA ASN A 90 -0.64 15.28 -20.82
C ASN A 90 -1.16 13.91 -20.39
N PHE A 91 -0.42 13.23 -19.51
CA PHE A 91 -0.91 12.01 -18.87
C PHE A 91 -2.20 12.30 -18.10
N LEU A 92 -2.23 13.33 -17.27
CA LEU A 92 -3.40 13.69 -16.47
C LEU A 92 -4.61 14.03 -17.35
N LYS A 93 -4.41 14.77 -18.44
CA LYS A 93 -5.47 15.12 -19.40
C LYS A 93 -6.03 13.90 -20.14
N GLY A 94 -5.23 12.86 -20.32
CA GLY A 94 -5.64 11.61 -20.98
C GLY A 94 -6.33 10.60 -20.08
N THR A 95 -6.44 10.87 -18.76
CA THR A 95 -7.05 9.95 -17.80
C THR A 95 -8.58 9.99 -17.81
N THR A 96 -9.22 8.85 -17.49
CA THR A 96 -10.68 8.79 -17.34
C THR A 96 -11.15 9.55 -16.09
N PRO A 97 -12.43 9.98 -16.03
CA PRO A 97 -12.99 10.61 -14.84
C PRO A 97 -12.83 9.79 -13.56
N GLU A 98 -12.90 8.46 -13.67
CA GLU A 98 -12.70 7.54 -12.54
C GLU A 98 -11.24 7.56 -12.09
N MET A 99 -10.30 7.52 -13.03
CA MET A 99 -8.88 7.62 -12.72
C MET A 99 -8.53 8.97 -12.09
N GLN A 100 -9.09 10.06 -12.61
CA GLN A 100 -8.93 11.40 -12.02
C GLN A 100 -9.44 11.45 -10.58
N GLN A 101 -10.53 10.77 -10.29
CA GLN A 101 -11.04 10.68 -8.93
C GLN A 101 -10.10 9.85 -8.03
N LEU A 102 -9.60 8.71 -8.50
CA LEU A 102 -8.66 7.85 -7.78
C LEU A 102 -7.34 8.58 -7.50
N LEU A 103 -6.86 9.36 -8.45
CA LEU A 103 -5.67 10.20 -8.29
C LEU A 103 -5.89 11.42 -7.38
N GLY A 104 -7.10 11.66 -6.89
CA GLY A 104 -7.41 12.79 -6.02
C GLY A 104 -7.54 14.13 -6.73
N MET A 105 -7.64 14.18 -8.07
CA MET A 105 -7.73 15.43 -8.82
C MET A 105 -8.96 16.27 -8.48
N LYS A 106 -10.06 15.65 -8.03
CA LYS A 106 -11.25 16.35 -7.56
C LYS A 106 -11.10 16.93 -6.14
N TYR A 107 -10.12 16.45 -5.41
CA TYR A 107 -9.81 16.86 -4.04
C TYR A 107 -8.28 17.02 -3.95
N PRO A 108 -7.74 18.04 -4.63
CA PRO A 108 -6.30 18.21 -4.73
C PRO A 108 -5.71 18.40 -3.33
N TRP A 109 -4.43 18.03 -3.23
CA TRP A 109 -3.65 18.27 -2.03
C TRP A 109 -3.81 19.71 -1.58
N PRO A 110 -4.11 19.98 -0.31
CA PRO A 110 -4.27 21.35 0.15
C PRO A 110 -2.96 22.12 -0.03
N SER A 111 -3.00 23.19 -0.82
CA SER A 111 -1.87 24.10 -1.03
C SER A 111 -1.58 25.00 0.20
N THR A 112 -2.12 24.66 1.34
CA THR A 112 -1.83 25.35 2.59
C THR A 112 -0.36 25.16 2.95
N PRO A 113 0.36 26.22 3.31
CA PRO A 113 1.71 26.09 3.79
C PRO A 113 1.74 25.13 4.99
N PRO A 114 2.84 24.38 5.17
CA PRO A 114 2.97 23.48 6.29
C PRO A 114 2.67 24.23 7.58
N HIS A 115 1.98 23.59 8.51
CA HIS A 115 1.73 24.13 9.83
C HIS A 115 3.03 24.75 10.38
N PRO A 116 2.97 25.92 11.01
CA PRO A 116 4.14 26.45 11.68
C PRO A 116 4.65 25.40 12.65
N PRO A 117 5.98 25.29 12.82
CA PRO A 117 6.57 24.31 13.72
C PRO A 117 5.91 24.43 15.09
N ILE A 118 5.52 23.31 15.66
CA ILE A 118 5.02 23.23 17.03
C ILE A 118 6.14 23.76 17.93
N GLN A 119 5.89 24.86 18.62
CA GLN A 119 6.83 25.47 19.57
C GLN A 119 6.92 24.61 20.84
#